data_3f7d8b9bd1ecbcbe2bb4a470a86f35e4
#
_entry.id   3f7d8b9bd1ecbcbe2bb4a470a86f35e4
#
_cell.length_a   1.000
_cell.length_b   1.000
_cell.length_c   1.000
_cell.angle_alpha   90.00
_cell.angle_beta   90.00
_cell.angle_gamma   90.00
#
_symmetry.space_group_name_H-M   'P 1'
#
loop_
_entity.id
_entity.type
_entity.pdbx_description
1 polymer ?
#
loop_
_entity_poly.entity_id
_entity_poly.type
_entity_poly.pdbx_seq_one_letter_code
_entity_poly.pdbx_strand_id
1 'polypeptide(L)'
;MRVDIEKMEVTVTVIVMLLSFAGGSNIGNISARSKNRGKGSMWWGIAKAGEPNNLSPLSPGVPYLDSSAYYGTLRRKQRRLARENPGLLDAIAKGAKMAIHECQFQFRNQRWNCSTRNFLRGKNLFGKIVDRGCRETAFIYAITSAAVTHAIARACSEGTIDTCNCDTHYKGRPQVFANGNNAAAVTNVRDFEWGGCSDNIGFGFDVSREFVDTGERGKSLREKINLHNNEAGRWHVQSQMRQECKCHGMSGSCTVKTCWMRLPPFRVIGDLLKDRFDGASHITTSNGGNGRNNNKGHSNRLPKHPKMNAIMSNSIHSKRENRRRLHKYNFQLKPFNPEHKPPGTKDLVYYEMSPGFCEKNPKLGIQGTHGRLCNDTSMGVEGCDIMCCGRGYRTQEIVVVERCNCTFHWCCEVKCDICRTRKTIHTCV
;
A
#
# COMPACT_ATOMS: atom_id res chain seq x y z
N MET A 1 5.04 67.14 -41.19
CA MET A 1 6.11 66.29 -40.62
C MET A 1 5.60 64.84 -40.70
N ARG A 2 5.83 64.17 -41.82
CA ARG A 2 5.58 62.72 -41.96
C ARG A 2 6.89 62.04 -41.57
N VAL A 3 6.91 61.37 -40.43
CA VAL A 3 8.01 60.55 -40.00
C VAL A 3 7.79 59.18 -40.61
N ASP A 4 8.80 58.70 -41.36
CA ASP A 4 8.79 57.42 -42.08
C ASP A 4 8.61 56.23 -41.13
N ILE A 5 7.41 55.68 -41.12
CA ILE A 5 7.00 54.54 -40.35
C ILE A 5 7.76 53.26 -40.81
N GLU A 6 8.16 53.17 -42.09
CA GLU A 6 8.88 52.03 -42.63
C GLU A 6 10.30 51.82 -42.02
N LYS A 7 10.99 52.90 -41.65
CA LYS A 7 12.33 52.79 -40.98
C LYS A 7 12.22 52.33 -39.54
N MET A 8 11.07 52.53 -38.90
CA MET A 8 10.85 52.10 -37.51
C MET A 8 10.53 50.61 -37.42
N GLU A 9 9.84 50.03 -38.39
CA GLU A 9 9.55 48.59 -38.42
C GLU A 9 10.79 47.74 -38.70
N VAL A 10 11.69 48.18 -39.60
CA VAL A 10 12.92 47.46 -39.87
C VAL A 10 13.86 47.49 -38.67
N THR A 11 13.90 48.59 -37.92
CA THR A 11 14.78 48.72 -36.73
C THR A 11 14.25 47.85 -35.56
N VAL A 12 12.93 47.77 -35.37
CA VAL A 12 12.32 46.92 -34.34
C VAL A 12 12.49 45.45 -34.69
N THR A 13 12.35 45.04 -35.96
CA THR A 13 12.52 43.67 -36.40
C THR A 13 13.97 43.19 -36.24
N VAL A 14 14.96 44.05 -36.54
CA VAL A 14 16.39 43.72 -36.34
C VAL A 14 16.74 43.63 -34.85
N ILE A 15 16.20 44.49 -33.97
CA ILE A 15 16.41 44.42 -32.54
C ILE A 15 15.76 43.16 -31.95
N VAL A 16 14.58 42.75 -32.42
CA VAL A 16 13.93 41.50 -31.97
C VAL A 16 14.70 40.27 -32.45
N MET A 17 15.24 40.26 -33.67
CA MET A 17 16.11 39.16 -34.14
C MET A 17 17.46 39.12 -33.43
N LEU A 18 18.09 40.26 -33.09
CA LEU A 18 19.34 40.29 -32.33
C LEU A 18 19.16 39.86 -30.86
N LEU A 19 18.00 40.10 -30.26
CA LEU A 19 17.67 39.61 -28.93
C LEU A 19 17.34 38.11 -28.93
N SER A 20 16.89 37.54 -30.06
CA SER A 20 16.65 36.08 -30.20
C SER A 20 17.94 35.28 -30.39
N PHE A 21 19.04 35.88 -30.83
CA PHE A 21 20.35 35.24 -30.98
C PHE A 21 21.27 35.40 -29.76
N ALA A 22 20.96 36.29 -28.82
CA ALA A 22 21.71 36.44 -27.57
C ALA A 22 21.17 35.54 -26.42
N GLY A 23 20.08 34.84 -26.63
CA GLY A 23 19.48 33.88 -25.68
C GLY A 23 19.92 32.43 -25.84
N GLY A 24 20.84 32.13 -26.73
CA GLY A 24 21.37 30.81 -26.96
C GLY A 24 22.64 30.57 -26.19
N SER A 25 22.53 30.08 -24.99
CA SER A 25 23.55 29.17 -24.43
C SER A 25 23.36 28.98 -22.94
N ASN A 26 23.60 27.79 -22.58
CA ASN A 26 23.57 27.20 -21.25
C ASN A 26 22.21 26.60 -20.84
N ILE A 27 21.76 25.60 -21.62
CA ILE A 27 21.19 24.43 -20.98
C ILE A 27 22.31 23.76 -20.19
N GLY A 28 22.76 24.46 -19.16
CA GLY A 28 23.54 23.89 -18.09
C GLY A 28 22.68 22.82 -17.47
N ASN A 29 23.13 21.58 -17.51
CA ASN A 29 22.66 20.47 -16.68
C ASN A 29 22.47 20.95 -15.24
N ILE A 30 21.32 21.48 -14.92
CA ILE A 30 20.87 21.63 -13.54
C ILE A 30 20.48 20.21 -13.10
N SER A 31 21.49 19.36 -12.96
CA SER A 31 21.51 18.31 -12.00
C SER A 31 21.39 18.98 -10.63
N ALA A 32 20.21 19.43 -10.31
CA ALA A 32 19.86 19.83 -8.97
C ALA A 32 20.06 18.60 -8.09
N ARG A 33 21.27 18.43 -7.60
CA ARG A 33 21.69 17.47 -6.60
C ARG A 33 20.95 17.85 -5.32
N SER A 34 19.67 17.46 -5.25
CA SER A 34 18.82 17.60 -4.08
C SER A 34 19.50 16.88 -2.93
N LYS A 35 20.30 17.65 -2.15
CA LYS A 35 20.96 17.18 -0.93
C LYS A 35 19.99 16.92 0.23
N ASN A 36 18.68 17.11 0.04
CA ASN A 36 17.68 16.86 1.06
C ASN A 36 16.75 15.70 0.63
N ARG A 37 17.32 14.51 0.47
CA ARG A 37 16.51 13.29 0.40
C ARG A 37 15.92 13.04 1.77
N GLY A 38 14.74 13.61 2.02
CA GLY A 38 13.89 13.21 3.14
C GLY A 38 13.83 11.68 3.19
N LYS A 39 14.01 11.12 4.38
CA LYS A 39 14.07 9.66 4.61
C LYS A 39 12.74 8.92 4.39
N GLY A 40 11.69 9.58 3.93
CA GLY A 40 10.40 8.98 3.63
C GLY A 40 10.41 8.14 2.35
N SER A 41 9.59 7.10 2.30
CA SER A 41 9.45 6.27 1.10
C SER A 41 8.70 7.04 0.03
N MET A 42 9.43 7.57 -0.96
CA MET A 42 8.84 8.35 -2.06
C MET A 42 8.10 7.48 -3.10
N TRP A 43 8.28 6.15 -3.04
CA TRP A 43 7.69 5.25 -4.02
C TRP A 43 6.15 5.26 -4.02
N TRP A 44 5.51 5.64 -2.92
CA TRP A 44 4.04 5.76 -2.86
C TRP A 44 3.46 6.75 -3.87
N GLY A 45 4.26 7.70 -4.35
CA GLY A 45 3.86 8.62 -5.41
C GLY A 45 3.41 7.94 -6.70
N ILE A 46 3.83 6.70 -6.91
CA ILE A 46 3.43 5.88 -8.06
C ILE A 46 1.91 5.67 -8.13
N ALA A 47 1.22 5.72 -6.99
CA ALA A 47 -0.23 5.57 -6.92
C ALA A 47 -1.00 6.69 -7.65
N LYS A 48 -0.41 7.88 -7.75
CA LYS A 48 -1.02 9.05 -8.39
C LYS A 48 -0.67 9.22 -9.86
N ALA A 49 0.11 8.33 -10.34
CA ALA A 49 0.50 8.28 -11.69
C ALA A 49 -0.62 7.72 -12.58
N GLY A 50 -0.88 8.38 -13.70
CA GLY A 50 -1.98 8.05 -14.60
C GLY A 50 -3.34 8.65 -14.17
N GLU A 51 -3.42 9.42 -13.06
CA GLU A 51 -4.54 10.33 -12.91
C GLU A 51 -4.34 11.52 -13.87
N PRO A 52 -5.30 11.84 -14.75
CA PRO A 52 -5.19 12.99 -15.63
C PRO A 52 -5.03 14.23 -14.75
N ASN A 53 -3.87 14.87 -14.84
CA ASN A 53 -3.72 16.22 -14.32
C ASN A 53 -4.65 17.10 -15.12
N ASN A 54 -5.59 17.79 -14.49
CA ASN A 54 -6.50 18.77 -15.10
C ASN A 54 -5.76 19.97 -15.74
N LEU A 55 -4.46 19.90 -15.95
CA LEU A 55 -3.59 20.96 -16.44
C LEU A 55 -2.89 20.67 -17.77
N SER A 56 -3.15 19.52 -18.40
CA SER A 56 -2.65 19.26 -19.76
C SER A 56 -3.73 18.60 -20.59
N PRO A 57 -4.15 19.19 -21.72
CA PRO A 57 -5.00 18.51 -22.69
C PRO A 57 -4.15 17.45 -23.40
N LEU A 58 -4.06 16.25 -22.84
CA LEU A 58 -3.48 15.10 -23.51
C LEU A 58 -4.48 14.50 -24.47
N SER A 59 -4.07 14.39 -25.72
CA SER A 59 -4.81 13.79 -26.83
C SER A 59 -5.50 12.49 -26.44
N PRO A 60 -6.74 12.28 -26.86
CA PRO A 60 -7.46 11.03 -26.61
C PRO A 60 -6.80 9.92 -27.43
N GLY A 61 -6.20 8.94 -26.78
CA GLY A 61 -5.73 7.76 -27.50
C GLY A 61 -4.58 6.95 -26.91
N VAL A 62 -3.99 7.31 -25.78
CA VAL A 62 -2.87 6.53 -25.23
C VAL A 62 -3.11 6.16 -23.77
N PRO A 63 -3.56 4.93 -23.46
CA PRO A 63 -3.61 4.42 -22.10
C PRO A 63 -2.24 3.84 -21.67
N TYR A 64 -1.12 4.43 -22.10
CA TYR A 64 0.19 3.97 -21.66
C TYR A 64 0.68 4.91 -20.57
N LEU A 65 0.76 4.39 -19.33
CA LEU A 65 1.47 5.03 -18.25
C LEU A 65 2.90 5.32 -18.75
N ASP A 66 3.25 6.61 -18.89
CA ASP A 66 4.64 6.97 -19.15
C ASP A 66 5.48 6.53 -17.95
N SER A 67 6.02 5.33 -18.03
CA SER A 67 6.89 4.75 -17.00
C SER A 67 8.12 5.62 -16.72
N SER A 68 8.48 6.52 -17.63
CA SER A 68 9.63 7.42 -17.48
C SER A 68 9.45 8.42 -16.33
N ALA A 69 8.22 8.89 -16.10
CA ALA A 69 7.90 9.85 -15.03
C ALA A 69 8.17 9.28 -13.62
N TYR A 70 8.11 7.96 -13.45
CA TYR A 70 8.31 7.30 -12.15
C TYR A 70 9.75 6.96 -11.86
N TYR A 71 10.54 6.68 -12.88
CA TYR A 71 11.94 6.31 -12.70
C TYR A 71 12.74 7.36 -11.91
N GLY A 72 12.36 8.64 -12.02
CA GLY A 72 12.99 9.74 -11.28
C GLY A 72 12.80 9.65 -9.76
N THR A 73 11.64 9.14 -9.30
CA THR A 73 11.30 9.05 -7.88
C THR A 73 11.81 7.78 -7.22
N LEU A 74 12.09 6.73 -8.00
CA LEU A 74 12.54 5.45 -7.53
C LEU A 74 14.01 5.42 -7.16
N ARG A 75 14.37 4.65 -6.15
CA ARG A 75 15.77 4.39 -5.77
C ARG A 75 16.45 3.49 -6.81
N ARG A 76 17.77 3.54 -6.88
CA ARG A 76 18.55 2.72 -7.84
C ARG A 76 18.19 1.23 -7.80
N LYS A 77 17.99 0.67 -6.60
CA LYS A 77 17.59 -0.74 -6.44
C LYS A 77 16.18 -1.02 -6.96
N GLN A 78 15.23 -0.13 -6.69
CA GLN A 78 13.86 -0.24 -7.20
C GLN A 78 13.81 -0.16 -8.72
N ARG A 79 14.59 0.76 -9.32
CA ARG A 79 14.70 0.87 -10.79
C ARG A 79 15.31 -0.38 -11.43
N ARG A 80 16.29 -1.00 -10.77
CA ARG A 80 16.87 -2.26 -11.24
C ARG A 80 15.80 -3.36 -11.24
N LEU A 81 15.11 -3.52 -10.12
CA LEU A 81 14.06 -4.52 -9.95
C LEU A 81 12.94 -4.38 -10.98
N ALA A 82 12.55 -3.13 -11.28
CA ALA A 82 11.54 -2.83 -12.29
C ALA A 82 12.00 -3.18 -13.71
N ARG A 83 13.28 -3.00 -14.04
CA ARG A 83 13.84 -3.38 -15.36
C ARG A 83 14.00 -4.88 -15.52
N GLU A 84 14.34 -5.56 -14.43
CA GLU A 84 14.47 -7.03 -14.41
C GLU A 84 13.11 -7.74 -14.47
N ASN A 85 12.00 -7.03 -14.17
CA ASN A 85 10.66 -7.60 -14.13
C ASN A 85 9.67 -6.67 -14.87
N PRO A 86 9.52 -6.80 -16.19
CA PRO A 86 8.52 -6.07 -16.98
C PRO A 86 7.11 -6.29 -16.40
N GLY A 87 6.26 -5.25 -16.38
CA GLY A 87 4.93 -5.27 -15.77
C GLY A 87 4.90 -5.06 -14.24
N LEU A 88 6.04 -5.17 -13.55
CA LEU A 88 6.10 -5.02 -12.08
C LEU A 88 5.66 -3.64 -11.59
N LEU A 89 6.02 -2.56 -12.28
CA LEU A 89 5.65 -1.20 -11.85
C LEU A 89 4.15 -0.97 -11.91
N ASP A 90 3.47 -1.53 -12.89
CA ASP A 90 2.01 -1.42 -13.02
C ASP A 90 1.30 -2.18 -11.90
N ALA A 91 1.79 -3.37 -11.56
CA ALA A 91 1.31 -4.12 -10.42
C ALA A 91 1.52 -3.35 -9.09
N ILE A 92 2.69 -2.72 -8.89
CA ILE A 92 2.98 -1.90 -7.72
C ILE A 92 2.09 -0.65 -7.68
N ALA A 93 1.85 0.01 -8.83
CA ALA A 93 0.95 1.16 -8.91
C ALA A 93 -0.49 0.78 -8.56
N LYS A 94 -0.98 -0.35 -9.07
CA LYS A 94 -2.29 -0.93 -8.71
C LYS A 94 -2.37 -1.22 -7.22
N GLY A 95 -1.34 -1.85 -6.64
CA GLY A 95 -1.24 -2.12 -5.22
C GLY A 95 -1.24 -0.83 -4.38
N ALA A 96 -0.46 0.18 -4.77
CA ALA A 96 -0.41 1.46 -4.06
C ALA A 96 -1.77 2.19 -4.08
N LYS A 97 -2.49 2.19 -5.21
CA LYS A 97 -3.87 2.72 -5.30
C LYS A 97 -4.82 1.95 -4.38
N MET A 98 -4.77 0.62 -4.41
CA MET A 98 -5.58 -0.24 -3.56
C MET A 98 -5.33 0.03 -2.07
N ALA A 99 -4.06 0.23 -1.66
CA ALA A 99 -3.72 0.59 -0.29
C ALA A 99 -4.33 1.93 0.16
N ILE A 100 -4.31 2.94 -0.70
CA ILE A 100 -4.88 4.26 -0.40
C ILE A 100 -6.39 4.15 -0.21
N HIS A 101 -7.08 3.51 -1.15
CA HIS A 101 -8.53 3.33 -1.08
C HIS A 101 -8.94 2.56 0.18
N GLU A 102 -8.20 1.50 0.49
CA GLU A 102 -8.48 0.71 1.68
C GLU A 102 -8.19 1.49 2.97
N CYS A 103 -7.09 2.22 3.05
CA CYS A 103 -6.78 3.07 4.19
C CYS A 103 -7.87 4.13 4.41
N GLN A 104 -8.29 4.82 3.36
CA GLN A 104 -9.36 5.82 3.43
C GLN A 104 -10.70 5.20 3.84
N PHE A 105 -10.99 3.99 3.38
CA PHE A 105 -12.20 3.28 3.78
C PHE A 105 -12.19 2.89 5.25
N GLN A 106 -11.09 2.30 5.75
CA GLN A 106 -10.97 1.87 7.13
C GLN A 106 -11.04 3.02 8.14
N PHE A 107 -10.59 4.21 7.74
CA PHE A 107 -10.59 5.40 8.60
C PHE A 107 -11.64 6.45 8.21
N ARG A 108 -12.61 6.11 7.36
CA ARG A 108 -13.62 7.07 6.86
C ARG A 108 -14.43 7.75 7.96
N ASN A 109 -14.69 7.02 9.05
CA ASN A 109 -15.49 7.48 10.17
C ASN A 109 -14.64 7.86 11.41
N GLN A 110 -13.33 8.06 11.24
CA GLN A 110 -12.44 8.46 12.32
C GLN A 110 -11.91 9.89 12.10
N ARG A 111 -11.46 10.55 13.17
CA ARG A 111 -10.86 11.89 13.10
C ARG A 111 -9.70 11.94 12.10
N TRP A 112 -8.81 10.95 12.12
CA TRP A 112 -7.84 10.74 11.05
C TRP A 112 -8.45 9.89 9.92
N ASN A 113 -8.47 10.41 8.72
CA ASN A 113 -9.13 9.79 7.55
C ASN A 113 -8.16 9.35 6.44
N CYS A 114 -6.90 9.12 6.76
CA CYS A 114 -5.88 8.68 5.81
C CYS A 114 -5.76 9.58 4.57
N SER A 115 -5.78 10.90 4.77
CA SER A 115 -5.81 11.87 3.68
C SER A 115 -4.52 11.91 2.86
N THR A 116 -4.66 12.03 1.53
CA THR A 116 -3.56 12.09 0.55
C THR A 116 -3.47 13.42 -0.20
N ARG A 117 -4.16 14.49 0.26
CA ARG A 117 -4.25 15.78 -0.45
C ARG A 117 -2.93 16.56 -0.61
N ASN A 118 -1.87 16.19 0.10
CA ASN A 118 -0.60 16.92 0.09
C ASN A 118 0.33 16.58 -1.09
N PHE A 119 -0.04 15.63 -1.93
CA PHE A 119 0.81 15.14 -3.02
C PHE A 119 1.14 16.18 -4.08
N LEU A 120 0.20 17.07 -4.43
CA LEU A 120 0.34 18.08 -5.49
C LEU A 120 1.47 19.10 -5.28
N ARG A 121 2.12 19.11 -4.11
CA ARG A 121 3.22 20.01 -3.77
C ARG A 121 4.59 19.33 -3.69
N GLY A 122 4.77 18.18 -4.33
CA GLY A 122 6.04 17.41 -4.26
C GLY A 122 6.36 16.85 -2.87
N LYS A 123 5.38 16.81 -1.98
CA LYS A 123 5.49 16.26 -0.62
C LYS A 123 5.11 14.79 -0.59
N ASN A 124 5.42 14.12 0.52
CA ASN A 124 5.00 12.76 0.76
C ASN A 124 3.47 12.64 0.64
N LEU A 125 2.99 11.58 -0.03
CA LEU A 125 1.57 11.33 -0.30
C LEU A 125 0.68 11.44 0.94
N PHE A 126 1.11 10.84 2.05
CA PHE A 126 0.40 10.86 3.34
C PHE A 126 0.79 12.04 4.24
N GLY A 127 1.64 12.96 3.76
CA GLY A 127 2.19 14.03 4.59
C GLY A 127 3.35 13.57 5.49
N LYS A 128 3.78 14.43 6.41
CA LYS A 128 4.88 14.13 7.34
C LYS A 128 4.47 13.22 8.51
N ILE A 129 3.20 12.80 8.60
CA ILE A 129 2.78 11.83 9.61
C ILE A 129 3.57 10.53 9.51
N VAL A 130 3.94 10.11 8.30
CA VAL A 130 4.78 8.93 8.05
C VAL A 130 6.22 9.06 8.57
N ASP A 131 6.62 10.27 8.95
CA ASP A 131 7.89 10.53 9.61
C ASP A 131 7.82 10.32 11.12
N ARG A 132 6.63 10.14 11.69
CA ARG A 132 6.40 9.81 13.09
C ARG A 132 6.33 8.30 13.27
N GLY A 133 6.52 7.84 14.49
CA GLY A 133 6.39 6.42 14.84
C GLY A 133 5.06 6.11 15.53
N CYS A 134 3.95 6.74 15.09
CA CYS A 134 2.63 6.58 15.68
C CYS A 134 1.84 5.41 15.07
N ARG A 135 0.67 5.10 15.64
CA ARG A 135 -0.20 4.00 15.17
C ARG A 135 -0.60 4.16 13.71
N GLU A 136 -0.94 5.36 13.28
CA GLU A 136 -1.37 5.67 11.91
C GLU A 136 -0.25 5.37 10.92
N THR A 137 0.99 5.69 11.28
CA THR A 137 2.16 5.34 10.48
C THR A 137 2.35 3.83 10.39
N ALA A 138 2.17 3.11 11.49
CA ALA A 138 2.24 1.65 11.51
C ALA A 138 1.24 1.02 10.52
N PHE A 139 0.00 1.51 10.53
CA PHE A 139 -1.03 1.05 9.61
C PHE A 139 -0.68 1.36 8.14
N ILE A 140 -0.22 2.60 7.84
CA ILE A 140 0.19 2.98 6.47
C ILE A 140 1.26 2.03 5.93
N TYR A 141 2.29 1.74 6.72
CA TYR A 141 3.35 0.82 6.30
C TYR A 141 2.83 -0.60 6.07
N ALA A 142 1.99 -1.11 6.96
CA ALA A 142 1.41 -2.44 6.85
C ALA A 142 0.47 -2.57 5.64
N ILE A 143 -0.50 -1.66 5.48
CA ILE A 143 -1.48 -1.74 4.40
C ILE A 143 -0.84 -1.54 3.03
N THR A 144 0.18 -0.67 2.92
CA THR A 144 0.89 -0.45 1.66
C THR A 144 1.73 -1.65 1.25
N SER A 145 2.45 -2.28 2.19
CA SER A 145 3.21 -3.50 1.90
C SER A 145 2.30 -4.69 1.58
N ALA A 146 1.18 -4.83 2.30
CA ALA A 146 0.18 -5.85 2.04
C ALA A 146 -0.42 -5.71 0.63
N ALA A 147 -0.82 -4.49 0.25
CA ALA A 147 -1.43 -4.24 -1.05
C ALA A 147 -0.46 -4.47 -2.22
N VAL A 148 0.81 -4.07 -2.06
CA VAL A 148 1.84 -4.35 -3.06
C VAL A 148 2.07 -5.86 -3.19
N THR A 149 2.16 -6.59 -2.08
CA THR A 149 2.30 -8.05 -2.08
C THR A 149 1.13 -8.73 -2.79
N HIS A 150 -0.09 -8.32 -2.45
CA HIS A 150 -1.32 -8.83 -3.04
C HIS A 150 -1.37 -8.57 -4.55
N ALA A 151 -1.07 -7.33 -4.98
CA ALA A 151 -1.13 -6.94 -6.38
C ALA A 151 -0.08 -7.67 -7.24
N ILE A 152 1.15 -7.84 -6.73
CA ILE A 152 2.21 -8.56 -7.43
C ILE A 152 1.85 -10.04 -7.55
N ALA A 153 1.42 -10.68 -6.44
CA ALA A 153 1.04 -12.09 -6.47
C ALA A 153 -0.11 -12.37 -7.46
N ARG A 154 -1.06 -11.45 -7.55
CA ARG A 154 -2.16 -11.51 -8.50
C ARG A 154 -1.71 -11.29 -9.94
N ALA A 155 -0.83 -10.32 -10.17
CA ALA A 155 -0.26 -10.02 -11.47
C ALA A 155 0.52 -11.22 -12.06
N CYS A 156 1.19 -12.01 -11.20
CA CYS A 156 1.84 -13.25 -11.61
C CYS A 156 0.84 -14.28 -12.14
N SER A 157 -0.26 -14.51 -11.43
CA SER A 157 -1.29 -15.46 -11.86
C SER A 157 -2.09 -14.98 -13.07
N GLU A 158 -2.17 -13.65 -13.28
CA GLU A 158 -2.77 -13.03 -14.46
C GLU A 158 -1.81 -12.97 -15.67
N GLY A 159 -0.53 -13.32 -15.48
CA GLY A 159 0.48 -13.29 -16.54
C GLY A 159 0.88 -11.88 -16.99
N THR A 160 0.65 -10.85 -16.16
CA THR A 160 1.01 -9.46 -16.47
C THR A 160 2.44 -9.09 -16.10
N ILE A 161 3.15 -9.97 -15.40
CA ILE A 161 4.58 -9.87 -15.10
C ILE A 161 5.28 -11.05 -15.77
N ASP A 162 6.16 -10.78 -16.74
CA ASP A 162 6.78 -11.80 -17.58
C ASP A 162 7.68 -12.78 -16.81
N THR A 163 8.23 -12.36 -15.68
CA THR A 163 9.23 -13.11 -14.91
C THR A 163 8.65 -14.04 -13.85
N CYS A 164 7.33 -14.08 -13.70
CA CYS A 164 6.66 -14.97 -12.76
C CYS A 164 5.43 -15.62 -13.35
N ASN A 165 5.05 -16.76 -12.76
CA ASN A 165 3.92 -17.58 -13.17
C ASN A 165 3.08 -17.99 -11.97
N CYS A 166 2.05 -18.80 -12.20
CA CYS A 166 1.27 -19.45 -11.15
C CYS A 166 2.16 -20.19 -10.14
N ASP A 167 1.77 -20.17 -8.88
CA ASP A 167 2.48 -20.96 -7.88
C ASP A 167 2.19 -22.47 -8.05
N THR A 168 3.24 -23.23 -8.34
CA THR A 168 3.14 -24.68 -8.53
C THR A 168 3.49 -25.49 -7.28
N HIS A 169 3.84 -24.84 -6.17
CA HIS A 169 4.28 -25.51 -4.95
C HIS A 169 3.19 -26.35 -4.28
N TYR A 170 1.92 -26.08 -4.57
CA TYR A 170 0.79 -26.85 -4.05
C TYR A 170 0.58 -28.18 -4.77
N LYS A 171 1.16 -28.36 -5.96
CA LYS A 171 1.08 -29.64 -6.69
C LYS A 171 1.85 -30.71 -5.90
N GLY A 172 1.11 -31.71 -5.39
CA GLY A 172 1.71 -32.87 -4.72
C GLY A 172 1.95 -32.78 -3.21
N ARG A 173 1.55 -31.69 -2.54
CA ARG A 173 1.61 -31.65 -1.05
C ARG A 173 0.45 -32.43 -0.43
N PRO A 174 0.71 -33.40 0.50
CA PRO A 174 -0.33 -33.95 1.34
C PRO A 174 -0.88 -32.84 2.23
N GLN A 175 -2.20 -32.69 2.33
CA GLN A 175 -2.80 -31.78 3.31
C GLN A 175 -2.73 -32.42 4.69
N VAL A 176 -2.00 -31.80 5.60
CA VAL A 176 -2.11 -32.09 7.03
C VAL A 176 -3.17 -31.15 7.58
N PHE A 177 -4.39 -31.64 7.74
CA PHE A 177 -5.39 -30.94 8.54
C PHE A 177 -4.96 -31.04 10.01
N ALA A 178 -4.48 -29.96 10.58
CA ALA A 178 -4.26 -29.84 12.00
C ALA A 178 -5.62 -29.69 12.71
N ASN A 179 -6.35 -30.78 12.85
CA ASN A 179 -7.34 -30.89 13.90
C ASN A 179 -6.60 -31.29 15.17
N GLY A 180 -6.81 -30.50 16.24
CA GLY A 180 -6.10 -30.64 17.49
C GLY A 180 -6.07 -32.08 17.99
N ASN A 181 -4.94 -32.44 18.55
CA ASN A 181 -4.71 -33.58 19.46
C ASN A 181 -4.91 -35.00 18.90
N ASN A 182 -4.36 -35.34 17.73
CA ASN A 182 -3.88 -36.70 17.47
C ASN A 182 -3.24 -36.76 16.09
N ALA A 183 -1.94 -37.05 16.04
CA ALA A 183 -1.23 -37.39 14.81
C ALA A 183 -1.69 -38.79 14.35
N ALA A 184 -2.88 -38.88 13.76
CA ALA A 184 -3.34 -40.09 13.08
C ALA A 184 -2.80 -40.06 11.64
N ALA A 185 -2.24 -41.18 11.20
CA ALA A 185 -1.75 -41.40 9.87
C ALA A 185 -2.78 -40.97 8.82
N VAL A 186 -2.41 -39.97 8.01
CA VAL A 186 -3.25 -39.48 6.92
C VAL A 186 -3.33 -40.55 5.87
N THR A 187 -4.46 -41.21 5.77
CA THR A 187 -4.80 -42.01 4.60
C THR A 187 -4.87 -41.09 3.39
N ASN A 188 -4.12 -41.43 2.33
CA ASN A 188 -3.98 -40.69 1.07
C ASN A 188 -5.25 -40.66 0.21
N VAL A 189 -6.42 -40.43 0.78
CA VAL A 189 -7.62 -40.21 -0.02
C VAL A 189 -7.68 -38.71 -0.33
N ARG A 190 -7.17 -38.35 -1.49
CA ARG A 190 -7.32 -36.98 -2.01
C ARG A 190 -8.72 -36.84 -2.56
N ASP A 191 -9.58 -36.09 -1.86
CA ASP A 191 -10.90 -35.73 -2.36
C ASP A 191 -10.85 -34.77 -3.56
N PHE A 192 -9.67 -34.31 -3.99
CA PHE A 192 -9.48 -33.38 -5.08
C PHE A 192 -8.05 -33.43 -5.65
N GLU A 193 -7.88 -32.92 -6.86
CA GLU A 193 -6.57 -32.69 -7.49
C GLU A 193 -6.16 -31.22 -7.36
N TRP A 194 -4.89 -31.00 -7.02
CA TRP A 194 -4.30 -29.68 -7.15
C TRP A 194 -4.07 -29.36 -8.63
N GLY A 195 -4.73 -28.32 -9.11
CA GLY A 195 -4.64 -27.90 -10.50
C GLY A 195 -4.94 -26.40 -10.65
N GLY A 196 -5.07 -25.96 -11.89
CA GLY A 196 -5.31 -24.55 -12.17
C GLY A 196 -4.12 -23.65 -11.82
N CYS A 197 -4.39 -22.35 -11.70
CA CYS A 197 -3.39 -21.32 -11.41
C CYS A 197 -3.56 -20.80 -10.00
N SER A 198 -2.69 -21.20 -9.08
CA SER A 198 -2.60 -20.60 -7.74
C SER A 198 -1.92 -19.24 -7.80
N ASP A 199 -2.44 -18.26 -7.03
CA ASP A 199 -1.81 -16.95 -6.91
C ASP A 199 -0.41 -17.09 -6.27
N ASN A 200 0.60 -16.45 -6.89
CA ASN A 200 1.99 -16.64 -6.49
C ASN A 200 2.37 -15.70 -5.33
N ILE A 201 1.90 -16.07 -4.13
CA ILE A 201 2.18 -15.30 -2.92
C ILE A 201 3.68 -15.27 -2.57
N GLY A 202 4.42 -16.33 -2.87
CA GLY A 202 5.86 -16.40 -2.60
C GLY A 202 6.64 -15.31 -3.35
N PHE A 203 6.43 -15.21 -4.65
CA PHE A 203 7.04 -14.16 -5.48
C PHE A 203 6.57 -12.77 -5.03
N GLY A 204 5.26 -12.60 -4.80
CA GLY A 204 4.68 -11.34 -4.32
C GLY A 204 5.32 -10.87 -3.01
N PHE A 205 5.52 -11.80 -2.06
CA PHE A 205 6.14 -11.52 -0.76
C PHE A 205 7.60 -11.08 -0.90
N ASP A 206 8.40 -11.82 -1.67
CA ASP A 206 9.84 -11.55 -1.82
C ASP A 206 10.10 -10.25 -2.58
N VAL A 207 9.40 -10.03 -3.68
CA VAL A 207 9.55 -8.80 -4.48
C VAL A 207 9.04 -7.58 -3.72
N SER A 208 7.90 -7.70 -3.01
CA SER A 208 7.42 -6.62 -2.13
C SER A 208 8.45 -6.29 -1.06
N ARG A 209 9.05 -7.29 -0.41
CA ARG A 209 10.12 -7.10 0.59
C ARG A 209 11.33 -6.39 -0.02
N GLU A 210 11.70 -6.75 -1.23
CA GLU A 210 12.84 -6.12 -1.91
C GLU A 210 12.55 -4.69 -2.35
N PHE A 211 11.36 -4.43 -2.86
CA PHE A 211 10.98 -3.12 -3.39
C PHE A 211 10.61 -2.12 -2.27
N VAL A 212 9.66 -2.50 -1.41
CA VAL A 212 9.10 -1.61 -0.37
C VAL A 212 10.15 -1.27 0.68
N ASP A 213 10.92 -2.26 1.13
CA ASP A 213 11.88 -2.07 2.22
C ASP A 213 13.24 -1.51 1.77
N THR A 214 13.39 -1.14 0.49
CA THR A 214 14.65 -0.59 -0.04
C THR A 214 15.13 0.65 0.74
N GLY A 215 14.18 1.41 1.33
CA GLY A 215 14.46 2.60 2.12
C GLY A 215 14.97 2.35 3.52
N GLU A 216 14.61 1.24 4.08
CA GLU A 216 14.80 0.93 5.49
C GLU A 216 16.03 0.03 5.66
N ARG A 217 16.99 0.47 6.46
CA ARG A 217 18.25 -0.29 6.69
C ARG A 217 18.23 -1.10 7.98
N GLY A 218 17.24 -0.89 8.85
CA GLY A 218 17.13 -1.54 10.16
C GLY A 218 18.14 -1.03 11.20
N LYS A 219 18.72 0.14 11.00
CA LYS A 219 19.71 0.73 11.90
C LYS A 219 19.08 1.51 13.04
N SER A 220 18.12 2.37 12.74
CA SER A 220 17.39 3.15 13.73
C SER A 220 16.14 2.41 14.21
N LEU A 221 15.62 2.79 15.38
CA LEU A 221 14.36 2.27 15.91
C LEU A 221 13.24 2.44 14.88
N ARG A 222 13.10 3.61 14.30
CA ARG A 222 12.11 3.91 13.29
C ARG A 222 12.20 2.95 12.09
N GLU A 223 13.41 2.73 11.54
CA GLU A 223 13.61 1.80 10.44
C GLU A 223 13.21 0.36 10.82
N LYS A 224 13.50 -0.06 12.06
CA LYS A 224 13.09 -1.38 12.58
C LYS A 224 11.57 -1.51 12.66
N ILE A 225 10.89 -0.48 13.18
CA ILE A 225 9.42 -0.42 13.26
C ILE A 225 8.80 -0.48 11.87
N ASN A 226 9.29 0.32 10.92
CA ASN A 226 8.79 0.33 9.56
C ASN A 226 8.95 -1.04 8.89
N LEU A 227 10.10 -1.70 9.09
CA LEU A 227 10.34 -3.05 8.60
C LEU A 227 9.39 -4.07 9.23
N HIS A 228 9.17 -3.98 10.55
CA HIS A 228 8.25 -4.86 11.26
C HIS A 228 6.82 -4.71 10.74
N ASN A 229 6.32 -3.48 10.63
CA ASN A 229 4.97 -3.22 10.15
C ASN A 229 4.78 -3.61 8.67
N ASN A 230 5.79 -3.37 7.80
CA ASN A 230 5.78 -3.89 6.44
C ASN A 230 5.68 -5.41 6.41
N GLU A 231 6.46 -6.08 7.24
CA GLU A 231 6.45 -7.53 7.34
C GLU A 231 5.11 -8.06 7.85
N ALA A 232 4.53 -7.41 8.87
CA ALA A 232 3.20 -7.73 9.39
C ALA A 232 2.13 -7.66 8.29
N GLY A 233 2.16 -6.60 7.46
CA GLY A 233 1.26 -6.47 6.33
C GLY A 233 1.36 -7.64 5.35
N ARG A 234 2.58 -8.04 4.97
CA ARG A 234 2.83 -9.20 4.08
C ARG A 234 2.32 -10.50 4.67
N TRP A 235 2.57 -10.73 5.97
CA TRP A 235 2.11 -11.92 6.67
C TRP A 235 0.59 -12.04 6.72
N HIS A 236 -0.12 -10.91 6.84
CA HIS A 236 -1.58 -10.92 6.79
C HIS A 236 -2.08 -11.43 5.43
N VAL A 237 -1.48 -11.00 4.32
CA VAL A 237 -1.85 -11.51 2.99
C VAL A 237 -1.61 -13.01 2.87
N GLN A 238 -0.40 -13.46 3.22
CA GLN A 238 -0.01 -14.85 3.10
C GLN A 238 -0.86 -15.79 3.96
N SER A 239 -1.20 -15.37 5.18
CA SER A 239 -1.97 -16.19 6.11
C SER A 239 -3.46 -16.29 5.78
N GLN A 240 -3.96 -15.46 4.89
CA GLN A 240 -5.35 -15.42 4.48
C GLN A 240 -5.60 -16.02 3.09
N MET A 241 -4.57 -16.63 2.50
CA MET A 241 -4.76 -17.43 1.28
C MET A 241 -5.80 -18.51 1.52
N ARG A 242 -6.71 -18.67 0.59
CA ARG A 242 -7.80 -19.67 0.67
C ARG A 242 -7.76 -20.61 -0.53
N GLN A 243 -8.26 -21.81 -0.26
CA GLN A 243 -8.47 -22.80 -1.30
C GLN A 243 -9.80 -22.49 -2.01
N GLU A 244 -9.76 -22.42 -3.32
CA GLU A 244 -10.92 -22.41 -4.21
C GLU A 244 -10.91 -23.66 -5.06
N CYS A 245 -12.09 -24.19 -5.36
CA CYS A 245 -12.24 -25.40 -6.13
C CYS A 245 -13.30 -25.24 -7.23
N LYS A 246 -13.07 -25.92 -8.35
CA LYS A 246 -14.03 -26.08 -9.43
C LYS A 246 -14.46 -27.54 -9.50
N CYS A 247 -15.75 -27.78 -9.50
CA CYS A 247 -16.35 -29.11 -9.60
C CYS A 247 -16.49 -29.50 -11.08
N HIS A 248 -16.18 -30.75 -11.42
CA HIS A 248 -16.15 -31.27 -12.78
C HIS A 248 -17.00 -32.54 -12.95
N GLY A 249 -17.72 -33.00 -11.92
CA GLY A 249 -18.59 -34.17 -12.02
C GLY A 249 -19.80 -33.93 -12.92
N MET A 250 -20.53 -34.99 -13.21
CA MET A 250 -21.77 -34.93 -14.00
C MET A 250 -22.74 -33.94 -13.36
N SER A 251 -23.37 -33.10 -14.20
CA SER A 251 -24.28 -32.01 -13.77
C SER A 251 -23.63 -31.02 -12.80
N GLY A 252 -22.31 -30.87 -12.84
CA GLY A 252 -21.57 -29.95 -11.98
C GLY A 252 -21.37 -30.49 -10.55
N SER A 253 -21.55 -31.80 -10.33
CA SER A 253 -21.29 -32.42 -9.02
C SER A 253 -19.82 -32.30 -8.61
N CYS A 254 -19.54 -32.26 -7.31
CA CYS A 254 -18.20 -32.13 -6.77
C CYS A 254 -17.51 -33.48 -6.49
N THR A 255 -17.92 -34.56 -7.16
CA THR A 255 -17.26 -35.87 -7.11
C THR A 255 -15.84 -35.82 -7.66
N VAL A 256 -15.63 -35.00 -8.71
CA VAL A 256 -14.31 -34.66 -9.24
C VAL A 256 -14.16 -33.16 -9.18
N LYS A 257 -13.12 -32.69 -8.51
CA LYS A 257 -12.86 -31.25 -8.34
C LYS A 257 -11.39 -30.93 -8.44
N THR A 258 -11.08 -29.79 -9.05
CA THR A 258 -9.73 -29.21 -9.12
C THR A 258 -9.67 -28.01 -8.21
N CYS A 259 -8.64 -27.93 -7.37
CA CYS A 259 -8.48 -26.86 -6.40
C CYS A 259 -7.16 -26.10 -6.61
N TRP A 260 -7.16 -24.82 -6.24
CA TRP A 260 -6.00 -23.94 -6.27
C TRP A 260 -6.06 -22.96 -5.11
N MET A 261 -4.93 -22.30 -4.83
CA MET A 261 -4.85 -21.26 -3.80
C MET A 261 -5.12 -19.89 -4.39
N ARG A 262 -5.98 -19.13 -3.71
CA ARG A 262 -6.42 -17.79 -4.12
C ARG A 262 -6.17 -16.76 -3.04
N LEU A 263 -5.82 -15.55 -3.48
CA LEU A 263 -5.78 -14.37 -2.61
C LEU A 263 -7.18 -14.00 -2.14
N PRO A 264 -7.35 -13.60 -0.87
CA PRO A 264 -8.61 -13.08 -0.37
C PRO A 264 -8.94 -11.74 -1.02
N PRO A 265 -10.20 -11.28 -1.00
CA PRO A 265 -10.54 -9.89 -1.27
C PRO A 265 -9.71 -8.98 -0.36
N PHE A 266 -9.15 -7.90 -0.90
CA PHE A 266 -8.22 -7.04 -0.14
C PHE A 266 -8.88 -6.36 1.07
N ARG A 267 -10.21 -6.17 1.04
CA ARG A 267 -11.01 -5.70 2.17
C ARG A 267 -10.82 -6.56 3.42
N VAL A 268 -10.77 -7.88 3.28
CA VAL A 268 -10.53 -8.81 4.41
C VAL A 268 -9.18 -8.52 5.07
N ILE A 269 -8.16 -8.22 4.26
CA ILE A 269 -6.84 -7.84 4.79
C ILE A 269 -6.90 -6.48 5.48
N GLY A 270 -7.65 -5.52 4.90
CA GLY A 270 -7.90 -4.21 5.50
C GLY A 270 -8.53 -4.30 6.87
N ASP A 271 -9.59 -5.10 7.01
CA ASP A 271 -10.32 -5.31 8.26
C ASP A 271 -9.41 -5.91 9.33
N LEU A 272 -8.66 -6.97 9.00
CA LEU A 272 -7.70 -7.59 9.91
C LEU A 272 -6.58 -6.63 10.35
N LEU A 273 -6.06 -5.82 9.44
CA LEU A 273 -5.05 -4.81 9.79
C LEU A 273 -5.65 -3.69 10.65
N LYS A 274 -6.93 -3.38 10.47
CA LYS A 274 -7.63 -2.41 11.31
C LYS A 274 -7.79 -2.94 12.75
N ASP A 275 -8.14 -4.21 12.92
CA ASP A 275 -8.16 -4.86 14.24
C ASP A 275 -6.78 -4.80 14.92
N ARG A 276 -5.71 -5.04 14.14
CA ARG A 276 -4.34 -4.93 14.64
C ARG A 276 -3.92 -3.49 14.94
N PHE A 277 -4.46 -2.51 14.24
CA PHE A 277 -4.27 -1.09 14.54
C PHE A 277 -4.88 -0.71 15.88
N ASP A 278 -6.10 -1.17 16.16
CA ASP A 278 -6.80 -0.90 17.41
C ASP A 278 -6.06 -1.54 18.61
N GLY A 279 -5.51 -2.74 18.41
CA GLY A 279 -4.67 -3.46 19.38
C GLY A 279 -3.17 -3.28 19.21
N ALA A 280 -2.69 -2.20 18.56
CA ALA A 280 -1.27 -2.02 18.28
C ALA A 280 -0.41 -1.91 19.56
N SER A 281 0.77 -2.53 19.50
CA SER A 281 1.67 -2.62 20.65
C SER A 281 2.59 -1.40 20.76
N HIS A 282 2.54 -0.72 21.91
CA HIS A 282 3.51 0.33 22.24
C HIS A 282 4.86 -0.31 22.61
N ILE A 283 5.93 0.15 21.97
CA ILE A 283 7.28 -0.37 22.21
C ILE A 283 8.20 0.68 22.83
N THR A 284 9.21 0.23 23.56
CA THR A 284 10.16 1.13 24.20
C THR A 284 11.17 1.71 23.21
N THR A 285 11.59 2.96 23.47
CA THR A 285 12.63 3.65 22.69
C THR A 285 14.02 3.02 22.84
N SER A 286 14.27 2.25 23.89
CA SER A 286 15.52 1.52 24.12
C SER A 286 15.84 0.49 23.01
N ASN A 287 14.85 0.09 22.24
CA ASN A 287 15.02 -0.76 21.04
C ASN A 287 15.91 -0.14 19.93
N GLY A 288 16.23 1.16 20.02
CA GLY A 288 17.08 1.88 19.06
C GLY A 288 18.58 1.57 19.17
N GLY A 289 19.04 1.09 20.31
CA GLY A 289 20.45 0.82 20.56
C GLY A 289 21.00 -0.36 19.76
N ASN A 290 22.27 -0.28 19.33
CA ASN A 290 23.04 -1.42 18.79
C ASN A 290 23.46 -2.34 19.97
N GLY A 291 22.49 -3.01 20.58
CA GLY A 291 22.81 -3.98 21.63
C GLY A 291 23.55 -5.17 21.02
N ARG A 292 24.88 -5.17 21.10
CA ARG A 292 25.66 -6.41 21.14
C ARG A 292 25.29 -7.11 22.45
N ASN A 293 24.14 -7.77 22.49
CA ASN A 293 23.84 -8.68 23.58
C ASN A 293 24.58 -9.99 23.34
N ASN A 294 25.74 -10.12 24.01
CA ASN A 294 26.38 -11.40 24.30
C ASN A 294 25.56 -12.19 25.35
N ASN A 295 24.29 -12.43 25.12
CA ASN A 295 23.57 -13.43 25.90
C ASN A 295 23.30 -14.64 25.01
N LYS A 296 24.15 -15.66 25.21
CA LYS A 296 23.85 -17.05 24.90
C LYS A 296 22.68 -17.48 25.79
N GLY A 297 21.46 -17.29 25.31
CA GLY A 297 20.23 -17.70 25.97
C GLY A 297 19.20 -18.03 24.92
N HIS A 298 18.88 -19.30 24.76
CA HIS A 298 17.77 -19.92 24.03
C HIS A 298 17.19 -19.09 22.88
N SER A 299 17.73 -19.31 21.69
CA SER A 299 17.10 -18.87 20.45
C SER A 299 15.82 -19.70 20.22
N ASN A 300 14.67 -19.15 20.55
CA ASN A 300 13.43 -19.56 19.91
C ASN A 300 13.60 -19.28 18.41
N ARG A 301 14.00 -20.31 17.71
CA ARG A 301 14.08 -20.31 16.25
C ARG A 301 12.69 -20.00 15.72
N LEU A 302 12.52 -18.84 15.08
CA LEU A 302 11.43 -18.62 14.13
C LEU A 302 11.29 -19.87 13.26
N PRO A 303 10.06 -20.33 12.97
CA PRO A 303 9.84 -21.46 12.08
C PRO A 303 10.64 -21.23 10.80
N LYS A 304 11.53 -22.13 10.49
CA LYS A 304 12.23 -22.13 9.21
C LYS A 304 11.18 -22.31 8.13
N HIS A 305 10.97 -21.29 7.31
CA HIS A 305 10.26 -21.48 6.05
C HIS A 305 10.87 -22.68 5.33
N PRO A 306 10.03 -23.55 4.73
CA PRO A 306 10.55 -24.56 3.82
C PRO A 306 11.37 -23.80 2.76
N LYS A 307 12.61 -24.22 2.60
CA LYS A 307 13.51 -23.68 1.58
C LYS A 307 12.82 -23.84 0.22
N MET A 308 12.29 -22.75 -0.32
CA MET A 308 12.04 -22.69 -1.75
C MET A 308 13.37 -22.88 -2.45
N ASN A 309 13.48 -23.91 -3.26
CA ASN A 309 14.64 -24.13 -4.12
C ASN A 309 14.76 -22.91 -5.03
N ALA A 310 15.62 -21.99 -4.64
CA ALA A 310 16.07 -20.94 -5.53
C ALA A 310 16.77 -21.65 -6.68
N ILE A 311 16.29 -21.44 -7.89
CA ILE A 311 17.03 -21.77 -9.10
C ILE A 311 18.42 -21.17 -8.94
N MET A 312 19.41 -22.04 -8.90
CA MET A 312 20.81 -21.73 -8.60
C MET A 312 21.34 -20.69 -9.60
N SER A 313 21.38 -19.46 -9.19
CA SER A 313 22.37 -18.51 -9.71
C SER A 313 23.64 -18.69 -8.84
N ASN A 314 24.64 -19.34 -9.39
CA ASN A 314 25.97 -19.52 -8.80
C ASN A 314 26.76 -18.22 -8.84
N SER A 315 26.32 -17.20 -8.08
CA SER A 315 27.07 -15.96 -7.93
C SER A 315 27.46 -15.75 -6.48
N ILE A 316 28.75 -15.56 -6.25
CA ILE A 316 29.35 -15.23 -4.93
C ILE A 316 28.68 -13.96 -4.33
N HIS A 317 28.11 -13.08 -5.16
CA HIS A 317 27.33 -11.92 -4.75
C HIS A 317 26.00 -12.29 -4.08
N SER A 318 25.35 -13.40 -4.45
CA SER A 318 24.05 -13.80 -3.88
C SER A 318 24.17 -14.26 -2.42
N LYS A 319 25.27 -14.93 -2.06
CA LYS A 319 25.52 -15.37 -0.66
C LYS A 319 25.73 -14.18 0.29
N ARG A 320 26.36 -13.10 -0.20
CA ARG A 320 26.62 -11.90 0.61
C ARG A 320 25.35 -11.05 0.82
N GLU A 321 24.47 -11.04 -0.18
CA GLU A 321 23.18 -10.34 -0.13
C GLU A 321 22.18 -11.07 0.79
N ASN A 322 22.13 -12.39 0.76
CA ASN A 322 21.30 -13.20 1.66
C ASN A 322 21.74 -13.06 3.13
N ARG A 323 23.03 -12.97 3.42
CA ARG A 323 23.52 -12.68 4.79
C ARG A 323 23.12 -11.30 5.28
N ARG A 324 23.15 -10.27 4.41
CA ARG A 324 22.68 -8.90 4.74
C ARG A 324 21.16 -8.84 4.92
N ARG A 325 20.38 -9.62 4.14
CA ARG A 325 18.93 -9.73 4.27
C ARG A 325 18.55 -10.34 5.61
N LEU A 326 19.15 -11.44 6.03
CA LEU A 326 18.91 -12.06 7.33
C LEU A 326 19.19 -11.10 8.50
N HIS A 327 20.24 -10.30 8.41
CA HIS A 327 20.61 -9.35 9.48
C HIS A 327 19.64 -8.17 9.60
N LYS A 328 18.98 -7.78 8.49
CA LYS A 328 18.09 -6.63 8.45
C LYS A 328 16.80 -6.83 9.25
N TYR A 329 16.28 -8.06 9.28
CA TYR A 329 15.04 -8.42 9.99
C TYR A 329 15.28 -9.18 11.30
N ASN A 330 16.54 -9.43 11.66
CA ASN A 330 16.89 -10.16 12.88
C ASN A 330 17.00 -9.19 14.06
N PHE A 331 15.84 -8.70 14.52
CA PHE A 331 15.72 -7.90 15.73
C PHE A 331 14.45 -8.30 16.48
N GLN A 332 14.47 -8.17 17.80
CA GLN A 332 13.32 -8.35 18.66
C GLN A 332 12.93 -7.00 19.26
N LEU A 333 11.65 -6.65 19.17
CA LEU A 333 11.10 -5.45 19.78
C LEU A 333 10.61 -5.79 21.19
N LYS A 334 10.90 -4.89 22.15
CA LYS A 334 10.45 -5.01 23.54
C LYS A 334 9.25 -4.10 23.75
N PRO A 335 8.20 -4.58 24.42
CA PRO A 335 7.07 -3.73 24.76
C PRO A 335 7.48 -2.60 25.69
N PHE A 336 6.72 -1.52 25.68
CA PHE A 336 6.92 -0.38 26.61
C PHE A 336 6.66 -0.81 28.06
N ASN A 337 5.55 -1.52 28.28
CA ASN A 337 5.29 -2.16 29.56
C ASN A 337 5.93 -3.55 29.58
N PRO A 338 6.88 -3.84 30.50
CA PRO A 338 7.56 -5.13 30.60
C PRO A 338 6.64 -6.33 30.85
N GLU A 339 5.47 -6.10 31.43
CA GLU A 339 4.46 -7.14 31.71
C GLU A 339 3.72 -7.60 30.45
N HIS A 340 3.75 -6.79 29.40
CA HIS A 340 3.09 -7.14 28.15
C HIS A 340 3.94 -8.13 27.36
N LYS A 341 3.23 -9.03 26.68
CA LYS A 341 3.87 -9.97 25.75
C LYS A 341 4.59 -9.22 24.62
N PRO A 342 5.80 -9.65 24.23
CA PRO A 342 6.47 -9.11 23.06
C PRO A 342 5.58 -9.18 21.81
N PRO A 343 5.59 -8.14 20.94
CA PRO A 343 4.78 -8.13 19.75
C PRO A 343 5.12 -9.30 18.82
N GLY A 344 4.10 -9.96 18.32
CA GLY A 344 4.20 -11.02 17.33
C GLY A 344 4.47 -10.47 15.91
N THR A 345 4.78 -11.37 14.99
CA THR A 345 5.09 -11.00 13.59
C THR A 345 3.94 -10.36 12.82
N LYS A 346 2.70 -10.54 13.27
CA LYS A 346 1.49 -9.97 12.68
C LYS A 346 0.95 -8.75 13.41
N ASP A 347 1.53 -8.40 14.57
CA ASP A 347 1.08 -7.26 15.35
C ASP A 347 1.67 -5.96 14.81
N LEU A 348 0.89 -4.88 14.85
CA LEU A 348 1.41 -3.56 14.53
C LEU A 348 2.09 -2.96 15.75
N VAL A 349 3.15 -2.19 15.51
CA VAL A 349 3.96 -1.61 16.57
C VAL A 349 4.19 -0.11 16.35
N TYR A 350 4.22 0.65 17.43
CA TYR A 350 4.48 2.09 17.43
C TYR A 350 5.30 2.48 18.67
N TYR A 351 5.93 3.67 18.65
CA TYR A 351 6.71 4.17 19.79
C TYR A 351 6.39 5.62 20.15
N GLU A 352 5.68 6.36 19.30
CA GLU A 352 5.21 7.71 19.58
C GLU A 352 3.69 7.72 19.69
N MET A 353 3.18 8.59 20.55
CA MET A 353 1.73 8.82 20.61
C MET A 353 1.23 9.50 19.36
N SER A 354 -0.01 9.20 18.98
CA SER A 354 -0.68 9.84 17.85
C SER A 354 -0.81 11.34 18.06
N PRO A 355 -0.63 12.17 17.03
CA PRO A 355 -0.88 13.59 17.12
C PRO A 355 -2.38 13.88 17.27
N GLY A 356 -2.73 15.10 17.69
CA GLY A 356 -4.11 15.56 17.65
C GLY A 356 -4.62 15.67 16.22
N PHE A 357 -5.84 15.17 15.95
CA PHE A 357 -6.47 15.18 14.63
C PHE A 357 -7.63 16.16 14.50
N CYS A 358 -7.97 16.86 15.57
CA CYS A 358 -9.07 17.81 15.59
C CYS A 358 -8.80 19.04 14.73
N GLU A 359 -7.57 19.57 14.86
CA GLU A 359 -7.17 20.77 14.17
C GLU A 359 -6.38 20.47 12.87
N LYS A 360 -6.54 21.37 11.91
CA LYS A 360 -5.82 21.27 10.64
C LYS A 360 -4.32 21.49 10.85
N ASN A 361 -3.51 20.49 10.49
CA ASN A 361 -2.04 20.59 10.48
C ASN A 361 -1.48 20.25 9.11
N PRO A 362 -1.26 21.25 8.24
CA PRO A 362 -0.77 21.02 6.88
C PRO A 362 0.64 20.42 6.82
N LYS A 363 1.46 20.62 7.86
CA LYS A 363 2.81 20.04 7.93
C LYS A 363 2.77 18.52 8.10
N LEU A 364 1.88 18.02 8.92
CA LEU A 364 1.68 16.58 9.14
C LEU A 364 0.76 15.95 8.09
N GLY A 365 0.03 16.74 7.31
CA GLY A 365 -0.97 16.23 6.38
C GLY A 365 -2.35 16.01 7.01
N ILE A 366 -2.57 16.52 8.21
CA ILE A 366 -3.82 16.41 8.95
C ILE A 366 -4.78 17.49 8.45
N GLN A 367 -6.00 17.08 8.11
CA GLN A 367 -7.03 17.99 7.61
C GLN A 367 -7.86 18.66 8.72
N GLY A 368 -7.90 18.05 9.89
CA GLY A 368 -8.82 18.41 10.96
C GLY A 368 -10.21 17.81 10.76
N THR A 369 -11.10 18.14 11.68
CA THR A 369 -12.48 17.62 11.69
C THR A 369 -13.53 18.66 11.34
N HIS A 370 -13.16 19.90 11.11
CA HIS A 370 -14.08 20.94 10.67
C HIS A 370 -14.76 20.58 9.33
N GLY A 371 -16.07 20.73 9.25
CA GLY A 371 -16.86 20.41 8.07
C GLY A 371 -17.06 18.90 7.80
N ARG A 372 -16.67 18.01 8.73
CA ARG A 372 -16.89 16.57 8.59
C ARG A 372 -18.26 16.16 9.10
N LEU A 373 -18.83 15.18 8.40
CA LEU A 373 -20.07 14.55 8.82
C LEU A 373 -19.83 13.68 10.06
N CYS A 374 -20.82 13.67 10.96
CA CYS A 374 -20.84 12.84 12.16
C CYS A 374 -22.24 12.29 12.41
N ASN A 375 -22.36 11.34 13.30
CA ASN A 375 -23.62 10.74 13.73
C ASN A 375 -23.94 11.23 15.15
N ASP A 376 -25.07 11.92 15.32
CA ASP A 376 -25.49 12.48 16.59
C ASP A 376 -25.98 11.44 17.60
N THR A 377 -26.44 10.29 17.11
CA THR A 377 -26.98 9.21 17.95
C THR A 377 -25.91 8.20 18.38
N SER A 378 -24.69 8.27 17.81
CA SER A 378 -23.62 7.32 18.10
C SER A 378 -22.70 7.83 19.22
N MET A 379 -22.42 6.96 20.16
CA MET A 379 -21.36 7.17 21.17
C MET A 379 -19.98 6.69 20.72
N GLY A 380 -19.88 6.15 19.49
CA GLY A 380 -18.64 5.65 18.90
C GLY A 380 -17.76 6.75 18.29
N VAL A 381 -16.68 6.32 17.64
CA VAL A 381 -15.68 7.23 17.03
C VAL A 381 -16.24 8.11 15.91
N GLU A 382 -17.35 7.73 15.28
CA GLU A 382 -18.12 8.48 14.30
C GLU A 382 -19.16 9.42 14.95
N GLY A 383 -19.36 9.34 16.26
CA GLY A 383 -20.27 10.19 17.02
C GLY A 383 -19.85 11.65 17.00
N CYS A 384 -20.84 12.57 16.98
CA CYS A 384 -20.58 14.00 16.90
C CYS A 384 -19.72 14.51 18.05
N ASP A 385 -19.91 14.02 19.26
CA ASP A 385 -19.13 14.42 20.44
C ASP A 385 -17.63 14.13 20.25
N ILE A 386 -17.31 12.93 19.76
CA ILE A 386 -15.93 12.51 19.53
C ILE A 386 -15.37 13.13 18.24
N MET A 387 -16.12 13.06 17.13
CA MET A 387 -15.67 13.52 15.83
C MET A 387 -15.43 15.03 15.80
N CYS A 388 -16.34 15.81 16.38
CA CYS A 388 -16.25 17.28 16.40
C CYS A 388 -15.36 17.82 17.51
N CYS A 389 -14.78 16.95 18.36
CA CYS A 389 -13.82 17.36 19.42
C CYS A 389 -14.40 18.38 20.42
N GLY A 390 -15.67 18.26 20.74
CA GLY A 390 -16.36 19.17 21.66
C GLY A 390 -16.70 20.57 21.11
N ARG A 391 -16.44 20.83 19.82
CA ARG A 391 -16.80 22.13 19.21
C ARG A 391 -18.27 22.26 18.85
N GLY A 392 -19.02 21.17 18.92
CA GLY A 392 -20.40 21.10 18.45
C GLY A 392 -20.54 20.85 16.95
N TYR A 393 -21.78 20.76 16.50
CA TYR A 393 -22.12 20.45 15.12
C TYR A 393 -23.36 21.20 14.67
N ARG A 394 -23.51 21.35 13.35
CA ARG A 394 -24.70 21.90 12.71
C ARG A 394 -25.53 20.78 12.12
N THR A 395 -26.84 20.88 12.33
CA THR A 395 -27.83 19.97 11.76
C THR A 395 -28.47 20.62 10.53
N GLN A 396 -28.51 19.91 9.42
CA GLN A 396 -29.12 20.35 8.18
C GLN A 396 -29.98 19.25 7.57
N GLU A 397 -31.14 19.59 7.06
CA GLU A 397 -31.93 18.70 6.23
C GLU A 397 -31.53 18.86 4.77
N ILE A 398 -31.25 17.73 4.14
CA ILE A 398 -30.96 17.66 2.70
C ILE A 398 -31.95 16.73 2.02
N VAL A 399 -32.33 17.07 0.77
CA VAL A 399 -33.08 16.16 -0.07
C VAL A 399 -32.13 15.36 -0.91
N VAL A 400 -32.11 14.05 -0.65
CA VAL A 400 -31.30 13.09 -1.41
C VAL A 400 -32.16 12.49 -2.50
N VAL A 401 -31.68 12.58 -3.74
CA VAL A 401 -32.32 11.99 -4.92
C VAL A 401 -31.52 10.72 -5.25
N GLU A 402 -32.12 9.56 -5.09
CA GLU A 402 -31.47 8.28 -5.32
C GLU A 402 -32.38 7.33 -6.12
N ARG A 403 -31.77 6.39 -6.83
CA ARG A 403 -32.52 5.34 -7.52
C ARG A 403 -33.10 4.39 -6.49
N CYS A 404 -34.38 4.05 -6.61
CA CYS A 404 -35.10 3.14 -5.72
C CYS A 404 -36.00 2.21 -6.53
N ASN A 405 -36.60 1.21 -5.88
CA ASN A 405 -37.54 0.26 -6.50
C ASN A 405 -37.00 -0.30 -7.82
N CYS A 406 -35.70 -0.64 -7.84
CA CYS A 406 -35.09 -1.16 -9.06
C CYS A 406 -35.62 -2.55 -9.38
N THR A 407 -36.20 -2.71 -10.58
CA THR A 407 -36.65 -3.98 -11.13
C THR A 407 -35.73 -4.40 -12.26
N PHE A 408 -35.32 -5.67 -12.22
CA PHE A 408 -34.56 -6.27 -13.32
C PHE A 408 -35.54 -6.85 -14.34
N HIS A 409 -35.46 -6.35 -15.57
CA HIS A 409 -36.19 -6.91 -16.69
C HIS A 409 -35.29 -7.91 -17.42
N TRP A 410 -35.87 -9.05 -17.74
CA TRP A 410 -35.19 -10.09 -18.51
C TRP A 410 -34.52 -9.49 -19.75
N CYS A 411 -33.25 -9.88 -19.95
CA CYS A 411 -32.35 -9.35 -20.99
C CYS A 411 -31.80 -7.93 -20.73
N CYS A 412 -31.08 -7.77 -19.54
CA CYS A 412 -30.05 -6.75 -19.37
C CYS A 412 -30.52 -5.33 -19.06
N GLU A 413 -31.78 -5.09 -18.78
CA GLU A 413 -32.29 -3.76 -18.40
C GLU A 413 -32.66 -3.71 -16.91
N VAL A 414 -32.12 -2.70 -16.21
CA VAL A 414 -32.53 -2.37 -14.84
C VAL A 414 -33.30 -1.04 -14.89
N LYS A 415 -34.59 -1.10 -14.60
CA LYS A 415 -35.43 0.11 -14.44
C LYS A 415 -35.54 0.46 -12.97
N CYS A 416 -35.22 1.71 -12.64
CA CYS A 416 -35.33 2.21 -11.27
C CYS A 416 -36.21 3.48 -11.27
N ASP A 417 -36.97 3.62 -10.21
CA ASP A 417 -37.64 4.90 -9.91
C ASP A 417 -36.61 5.87 -9.30
N ILE A 418 -36.99 7.16 -9.32
CA ILE A 418 -36.21 8.21 -8.65
C ILE A 418 -36.96 8.62 -7.39
N CYS A 419 -36.40 8.23 -6.23
CA CYS A 419 -36.94 8.62 -4.92
C CYS A 419 -36.26 9.87 -4.39
N ARG A 420 -37.05 10.72 -3.75
CA ARG A 420 -36.59 11.92 -3.03
C ARG A 420 -36.86 11.69 -1.55
N THR A 421 -35.77 11.46 -0.79
CA THR A 421 -35.82 11.28 0.68
C THR A 421 -35.19 12.47 1.37
N ARG A 422 -35.83 12.98 2.43
CA ARG A 422 -35.21 13.96 3.32
C ARG A 422 -34.31 13.22 4.29
N LYS A 423 -33.04 13.61 4.34
CA LYS A 423 -32.06 13.06 5.31
C LYS A 423 -31.50 14.21 6.14
N THR A 424 -31.45 13.99 7.43
CA THR A 424 -30.78 14.91 8.36
C THR A 424 -29.29 14.56 8.38
N ILE A 425 -28.44 15.56 8.19
CA ILE A 425 -26.99 15.43 8.28
C ILE A 425 -26.46 16.35 9.36
N HIS A 426 -25.45 15.86 10.08
CA HIS A 426 -24.76 16.59 11.12
C HIS A 426 -23.31 16.86 10.68
N THR A 427 -22.89 18.13 10.77
CA THR A 427 -21.59 18.59 10.29
C THR A 427 -20.86 19.32 11.40
N CYS A 428 -19.61 18.91 11.70
CA CYS A 428 -18.79 19.55 12.74
C CYS A 428 -18.49 21.02 12.42
N VAL A 429 -18.58 21.85 13.44
CA VAL A 429 -18.22 23.28 13.38
C VAL A 429 -16.72 23.48 13.48
#